data_82c47b9918ecacaf1a81eb3a7de40c2c
#
_entry.id   82c47b9918ecacaf1a81eb3a7de40c2c
#
_cell.length_a   1.000
_cell.length_b   1.000
_cell.length_c   1.000
_cell.angle_alpha   90.00
_cell.angle_beta   90.00
_cell.angle_gamma   90.00
#
_symmetry.space_group_name_H-M   'P 1'
#
loop_
_entity.id
_entity.type
_entity.pdbx_description
1 polymer ?
#
loop_
_entity_poly.entity_id
_entity_poly.type
_entity_poly.pdbx_seq_one_letter_code
_entity_poly.pdbx_strand_id
1 'polypeptide(L)'
;MVLLPLSFSSLVASLEIDFKLTYIALIAALPVIVFIPKRPGMLKRIDWYTLVFFASMFVLMQSVWDSGVFQSVLEATHLNLASTGVIFTVSVLLSQLLSNVPLVALYLPVLMQIGASTKGMMTLAAGSTIAGNLTILGAASNVIIIQNAEKRSGATLTFWEFARIGIPLTVVNVVVYWLFLSIF
;
A
#
# COMPACT_ATOMS: atom_id res chain seq x y z
N MET A 1 20.33 -14.54 39.01
CA MET A 1 19.99 -15.28 37.79
C MET A 1 18.75 -14.64 37.22
N VAL A 2 18.93 -13.65 36.33
CA VAL A 2 17.82 -12.86 35.70
C VAL A 2 17.43 -13.59 34.42
N LEU A 3 16.27 -14.26 34.44
CA LEU A 3 15.65 -14.79 33.24
C LEU A 3 15.13 -13.60 32.43
N LEU A 4 15.91 -13.16 31.43
CA LEU A 4 15.44 -12.23 30.40
C LEU A 4 14.30 -12.93 29.64
N PRO A 5 13.13 -12.33 29.54
CA PRO A 5 12.09 -12.86 28.67
C PRO A 5 12.62 -12.77 27.23
N LEU A 6 12.89 -13.93 26.63
CA LEU A 6 13.16 -14.03 25.21
C LEU A 6 11.94 -13.42 24.49
N SER A 7 12.09 -12.24 23.94
CA SER A 7 11.00 -11.63 23.17
C SER A 7 10.69 -12.56 22.00
N PHE A 8 9.42 -12.66 21.62
CA PHE A 8 8.96 -13.50 20.49
C PHE A 8 9.77 -13.24 19.23
N SER A 9 10.23 -11.99 19.04
CA SER A 9 11.10 -11.59 17.94
C SER A 9 12.48 -12.26 17.97
N SER A 10 13.09 -12.46 19.14
CA SER A 10 14.39 -13.14 19.26
C SER A 10 14.28 -14.64 19.03
N LEU A 11 13.14 -15.22 19.38
CA LEU A 11 12.86 -16.64 19.15
C LEU A 11 12.65 -16.94 17.66
N VAL A 12 11.96 -16.03 16.93
CA VAL A 12 11.80 -16.12 15.48
C VAL A 12 13.13 -15.90 14.74
N ALA A 13 13.96 -14.95 15.20
CA ALA A 13 15.28 -14.71 14.62
C ALA A 13 16.25 -15.88 14.83
N SER A 14 16.13 -16.62 15.96
CA SER A 14 17.00 -17.77 16.24
C SER A 14 16.67 -19.02 15.42
N LEU A 15 15.49 -19.05 14.77
CA LEU A 15 15.05 -20.19 13.95
C LEU A 15 15.49 -20.08 12.49
N GLU A 16 16.11 -18.95 12.06
CA GLU A 16 16.48 -18.66 10.65
C GLU A 16 15.37 -18.95 9.63
N ILE A 17 14.10 -18.91 10.06
CA ILE A 17 12.97 -19.20 9.17
C ILE A 17 12.57 -17.88 8.51
N ASP A 18 12.90 -17.72 7.25
CA ASP A 18 12.39 -16.62 6.40
C ASP A 18 10.89 -16.81 6.14
N PHE A 19 10.07 -16.40 7.10
CA PHE A 19 8.63 -16.43 6.96
C PHE A 19 8.16 -15.35 5.99
N LYS A 20 8.08 -15.69 4.71
CA LYS A 20 7.38 -14.85 3.74
C LYS A 20 5.95 -14.63 4.23
N LEU A 21 5.47 -13.39 4.17
CA LEU A 21 4.10 -13.00 4.57
C LEU A 21 3.03 -13.94 3.98
N THR A 22 3.30 -14.49 2.78
CA THR A 22 2.44 -15.49 2.12
C THR A 22 2.21 -16.73 2.97
N TYR A 23 3.27 -17.28 3.59
CA TYR A 23 3.14 -18.48 4.44
C TYR A 23 2.38 -18.16 5.72
N ILE A 24 2.62 -16.99 6.31
CA ILE A 24 1.88 -16.53 7.50
C ILE A 24 0.39 -16.41 7.17
N ALA A 25 0.05 -15.78 6.04
CA ALA A 25 -1.33 -15.65 5.60
C ALA A 25 -2.00 -17.01 5.34
N LEU A 26 -1.30 -17.95 4.68
CA LEU A 26 -1.81 -19.30 4.42
C LEU A 26 -2.03 -20.09 5.73
N ILE A 27 -1.07 -20.05 6.66
CA ILE A 27 -1.20 -20.70 7.96
C ILE A 27 -2.35 -20.11 8.78
N ALA A 28 -2.53 -18.79 8.76
CA ALA A 28 -3.64 -18.13 9.43
C ALA A 28 -5.00 -18.42 8.79
N ALA A 29 -5.06 -18.60 7.47
CA ALA A 29 -6.28 -18.92 6.75
C ALA A 29 -6.71 -20.40 6.94
N LEU A 30 -5.75 -21.30 7.15
CA LEU A 30 -5.99 -22.74 7.20
C LEU A 30 -7.00 -23.15 8.30
N PRO A 31 -6.90 -22.70 9.57
CA PRO A 31 -7.90 -22.99 10.59
C PRO A 31 -9.28 -22.49 10.20
N VAL A 32 -9.38 -21.29 9.62
CA VAL A 32 -10.63 -20.70 9.17
C VAL A 32 -11.29 -21.60 8.12
N ILE A 33 -10.53 -22.07 7.13
CA ILE A 33 -11.02 -22.97 6.07
C ILE A 33 -11.42 -24.34 6.63
N VAL A 34 -10.65 -24.86 7.60
CA VAL A 34 -10.88 -26.21 8.16
C VAL A 34 -12.11 -26.25 9.08
N PHE A 35 -12.29 -25.23 9.92
CA PHE A 35 -13.32 -25.25 10.97
C PHE A 35 -14.65 -24.63 10.56
N ILE A 36 -14.76 -23.99 9.38
CA ILE A 36 -16.04 -23.43 8.93
C ILE A 36 -16.96 -24.52 8.36
N PRO A 37 -18.19 -24.64 8.91
CA PRO A 37 -19.13 -25.72 8.54
C PRO A 37 -19.68 -25.65 7.10
N LYS A 38 -19.65 -24.48 6.45
CA LYS A 38 -20.28 -24.22 5.13
C LYS A 38 -19.24 -23.82 4.07
N ARG A 39 -18.16 -24.59 3.94
CA ARG A 39 -17.03 -24.38 3.00
C ARG A 39 -17.43 -24.00 1.56
N PRO A 40 -18.32 -24.73 0.86
CA PRO A 40 -18.64 -24.40 -0.54
C PRO A 40 -19.36 -23.07 -0.72
N GLY A 41 -20.20 -22.69 0.26
CA GLY A 41 -20.92 -21.42 0.23
C GLY A 41 -20.03 -20.21 0.47
N MET A 42 -18.91 -20.39 1.16
CA MET A 42 -17.97 -19.33 1.48
C MET A 42 -17.08 -18.99 0.27
N LEU A 43 -16.60 -20.00 -0.47
CA LEU A 43 -15.83 -19.82 -1.70
C LEU A 43 -16.64 -19.09 -2.78
N LYS A 44 -17.97 -19.33 -2.85
CA LYS A 44 -18.87 -18.60 -3.76
C LYS A 44 -19.10 -17.14 -3.37
N ARG A 45 -18.82 -16.75 -2.11
CA ARG A 45 -18.96 -15.38 -1.60
C ARG A 45 -17.69 -14.55 -1.71
N ILE A 46 -16.58 -15.17 -2.13
CA ILE A 46 -15.34 -14.44 -2.41
C ILE A 46 -15.60 -13.50 -3.58
N ASP A 47 -15.16 -12.28 -3.45
CA ASP A 47 -15.18 -11.31 -4.56
C ASP A 47 -14.04 -11.60 -5.53
N TRP A 48 -14.32 -12.53 -6.45
CA TRP A 48 -13.38 -12.94 -7.50
C TRP A 48 -13.00 -11.79 -8.42
N TYR A 49 -13.91 -10.84 -8.63
CA TYR A 49 -13.63 -9.66 -9.48
C TYR A 49 -12.53 -8.80 -8.87
N THR A 50 -12.57 -8.56 -7.57
CA THR A 50 -11.52 -7.84 -6.86
C THR A 50 -10.18 -8.60 -6.91
N LEU A 51 -10.18 -9.93 -6.77
CA LEU A 51 -8.95 -10.72 -6.87
C LEU A 51 -8.34 -10.66 -8.28
N VAL A 52 -9.16 -10.82 -9.32
CA VAL A 52 -8.72 -10.71 -10.72
C VAL A 52 -8.22 -9.29 -11.02
N PHE A 53 -8.90 -8.26 -10.50
CA PHE A 53 -8.47 -6.88 -10.62
C PHE A 53 -7.06 -6.67 -10.05
N PHE A 54 -6.79 -7.13 -8.82
CA PHE A 54 -5.46 -7.01 -8.22
C PHE A 54 -4.41 -7.81 -8.98
N ALA A 55 -4.72 -9.05 -9.38
CA ALA A 55 -3.79 -9.87 -10.16
C ALA A 55 -3.41 -9.18 -11.49
N SER A 56 -4.42 -8.67 -12.22
CA SER A 56 -4.20 -7.95 -13.48
C SER A 56 -3.38 -6.67 -13.27
N MET A 57 -3.63 -5.96 -12.17
CA MET A 57 -2.89 -4.76 -11.79
C MET A 57 -1.40 -5.06 -11.58
N PHE A 58 -1.04 -6.16 -10.88
CA PHE A 58 0.36 -6.52 -10.68
C PHE A 58 1.05 -6.91 -11.99
N VAL A 59 0.35 -7.63 -12.89
CA VAL A 59 0.88 -7.95 -14.23
C VAL A 59 1.15 -6.67 -15.03
N LEU A 60 0.22 -5.71 -14.96
CA LEU A 60 0.38 -4.42 -15.64
C LEU A 60 1.55 -3.62 -15.06
N MET A 61 1.70 -3.60 -13.72
CA MET A 61 2.84 -2.92 -13.10
C MET A 61 4.17 -3.55 -13.47
N GLN A 62 4.25 -4.87 -13.57
CA GLN A 62 5.45 -5.55 -14.08
C GLN A 62 5.77 -5.12 -15.51
N SER A 63 4.76 -5.06 -16.39
CA SER A 63 4.96 -4.58 -17.77
C SER A 63 5.44 -3.12 -17.84
N VAL A 64 4.90 -2.25 -16.98
CA VAL A 64 5.36 -0.84 -16.87
C VAL A 64 6.81 -0.77 -16.40
N TRP A 65 7.18 -1.61 -15.43
CA TRP A 65 8.55 -1.69 -14.95
C TRP A 65 9.51 -2.16 -16.06
N ASP A 66 9.17 -3.25 -16.75
CA ASP A 66 9.99 -3.85 -17.80
C ASP A 66 10.15 -2.93 -19.03
N SER A 67 9.16 -2.07 -19.28
CA SER A 67 9.23 -1.07 -20.35
C SER A 67 10.22 0.07 -20.09
N GLY A 68 10.65 0.28 -18.84
CA GLY A 68 11.52 1.38 -18.45
C GLY A 68 10.89 2.78 -18.47
N VAL A 69 9.62 2.89 -18.84
CA VAL A 69 8.93 4.19 -18.96
C VAL A 69 8.86 4.90 -17.61
N PHE A 70 8.54 4.17 -16.53
CA PHE A 70 8.44 4.77 -15.21
C PHE A 70 9.78 5.37 -14.76
N GLN A 71 10.87 4.63 -14.95
CA GLN A 71 12.22 5.06 -14.63
C GLN A 71 12.62 6.28 -15.45
N SER A 72 12.39 6.25 -16.77
CA SER A 72 12.69 7.37 -17.68
C SER A 72 11.94 8.65 -17.30
N VAL A 73 10.67 8.53 -16.91
CA VAL A 73 9.88 9.69 -16.44
C VAL A 73 10.47 10.27 -15.16
N LEU A 74 10.85 9.43 -14.19
CA LEU A 74 11.46 9.90 -12.95
C LEU A 74 12.83 10.57 -13.20
N GLU A 75 13.68 9.98 -14.04
CA GLU A 75 14.99 10.54 -14.40
C GLU A 75 14.87 11.87 -15.12
N ALA A 76 13.90 12.02 -16.03
CA ALA A 76 13.63 13.26 -16.75
C ALA A 76 13.24 14.43 -15.82
N THR A 77 12.79 14.17 -14.61
CA THR A 77 12.46 15.23 -13.64
C THR A 77 13.68 15.91 -13.05
N HIS A 78 14.86 15.28 -13.12
CA HIS A 78 16.10 15.74 -12.47
C HIS A 78 15.97 16.00 -10.97
N LEU A 79 14.95 15.43 -10.33
CA LEU A 79 14.68 15.58 -8.91
C LEU A 79 15.56 14.64 -8.07
N ASN A 80 15.92 15.06 -6.87
CA ASN A 80 16.54 14.14 -5.91
C ASN A 80 15.51 13.15 -5.37
N LEU A 81 15.39 12.00 -6.04
CA LEU A 81 14.39 10.96 -5.75
C LEU A 81 14.53 10.37 -4.33
N ALA A 82 15.68 10.56 -3.67
CA ALA A 82 15.90 10.09 -2.30
C ALA A 82 15.47 11.11 -1.23
N SER A 83 15.14 12.35 -1.61
CA SER A 83 14.73 13.36 -0.64
C SER A 83 13.31 13.11 -0.13
N THR A 84 13.10 13.25 1.19
CA THR A 84 11.80 13.05 1.85
C THR A 84 10.68 13.87 1.19
N GLY A 85 10.94 15.13 0.85
CA GLY A 85 9.95 15.99 0.20
C GLY A 85 9.56 15.51 -1.19
N VAL A 86 10.52 15.05 -2.00
CA VAL A 86 10.24 14.49 -3.34
C VAL A 86 9.47 13.18 -3.22
N ILE A 87 9.88 12.29 -2.31
CA ILE A 87 9.18 11.01 -2.08
C ILE A 87 7.71 11.26 -1.69
N PHE A 88 7.44 12.17 -0.75
CA PHE A 88 6.06 12.53 -0.39
C PHE A 88 5.28 13.08 -1.58
N THR A 89 5.86 14.05 -2.30
CA THR A 89 5.18 14.69 -3.43
C THR A 89 4.86 13.70 -4.53
N VAL A 90 5.86 12.89 -4.93
CA VAL A 90 5.70 11.85 -5.95
C VAL A 90 4.66 10.82 -5.49
N SER A 91 4.74 10.38 -4.23
CA SER A 91 3.80 9.39 -3.69
C SER A 91 2.37 9.91 -3.69
N VAL A 92 2.13 11.13 -3.21
CA VAL A 92 0.78 11.69 -3.13
C VAL A 92 0.20 11.94 -4.52
N LEU A 93 0.98 12.50 -5.43
CA LEU A 93 0.49 12.85 -6.77
C LEU A 93 0.31 11.63 -7.67
N LEU A 94 1.32 10.76 -7.76
CA LEU A 94 1.24 9.59 -8.64
C LEU A 94 0.26 8.54 -8.14
N SER A 95 0.02 8.43 -6.83
CA SER A 95 -1.04 7.54 -6.32
C SER A 95 -2.43 7.90 -6.84
N GLN A 96 -2.67 9.16 -7.22
CA GLN A 96 -3.96 9.53 -7.80
C GLN A 96 -4.17 8.94 -9.21
N LEU A 97 -3.08 8.62 -9.90
CA LEU A 97 -3.11 8.02 -11.25
C LEU A 97 -2.97 6.49 -11.19
N LEU A 98 -2.08 6.01 -10.33
CA LEU A 98 -1.69 4.59 -10.28
C LEU A 98 -2.36 3.82 -9.14
N SER A 99 -2.96 4.52 -8.16
CA SER A 99 -3.31 3.98 -6.83
C SER A 99 -2.07 3.67 -5.98
N ASN A 100 -2.26 3.52 -4.65
CA ASN A 100 -1.15 3.42 -3.69
C ASN A 100 -0.29 2.15 -3.88
N VAL A 101 -0.92 0.98 -4.03
CA VAL A 101 -0.19 -0.31 -4.13
C VAL A 101 0.66 -0.41 -5.41
N PRO A 102 0.12 -0.10 -6.61
CA PRO A 102 0.91 -0.02 -7.83
C PRO A 102 2.08 0.95 -7.75
N LEU A 103 1.86 2.13 -7.17
CA LEU A 103 2.93 3.09 -7.01
C LEU A 103 4.07 2.55 -6.16
N VAL A 104 3.76 1.91 -5.03
CA VAL A 104 4.80 1.30 -4.17
C VAL A 104 5.54 0.20 -4.92
N ALA A 105 4.84 -0.63 -5.70
CA ALA A 105 5.45 -1.69 -6.50
C ALA A 105 6.46 -1.14 -7.54
N LEU A 106 6.22 0.05 -8.09
CA LEU A 106 7.12 0.70 -9.04
C LEU A 106 8.22 1.55 -8.38
N TYR A 107 7.90 2.29 -7.32
CA TYR A 107 8.82 3.26 -6.76
C TYR A 107 9.79 2.66 -5.73
N LEU A 108 9.36 1.64 -4.98
CA LEU A 108 10.23 0.98 -3.99
C LEU A 108 11.51 0.39 -4.61
N PRO A 109 11.45 -0.35 -5.75
CA PRO A 109 12.68 -0.82 -6.41
C PRO A 109 13.61 0.33 -6.85
N VAL A 110 13.08 1.46 -7.31
CA VAL A 110 13.89 2.64 -7.66
C VAL A 110 14.62 3.15 -6.42
N LEU A 111 13.90 3.32 -5.30
CA LEU A 111 14.51 3.77 -4.03
C LEU A 111 15.59 2.80 -3.53
N MET A 112 15.38 1.50 -3.70
CA MET A 112 16.38 0.48 -3.34
C MET A 112 17.62 0.57 -4.22
N GLN A 113 17.45 0.76 -5.53
CA GLN A 113 18.57 0.89 -6.49
C GLN A 113 19.45 2.13 -6.23
N ILE A 114 18.84 3.25 -5.83
CA ILE A 114 19.58 4.48 -5.48
C ILE A 114 20.10 4.48 -4.04
N GLY A 115 19.94 3.37 -3.29
CA GLY A 115 20.40 3.26 -1.92
C GLY A 115 19.68 4.18 -0.94
N ALA A 116 18.38 4.43 -1.13
CA ALA A 116 17.60 5.28 -0.24
C ALA A 116 17.62 4.74 1.19
N SER A 117 17.66 5.67 2.16
CA SER A 117 17.68 5.32 3.58
C SER A 117 16.36 4.69 4.03
N THR A 118 16.38 4.03 5.20
CA THR A 118 15.15 3.54 5.86
C THR A 118 14.10 4.64 5.99
N LYS A 119 14.51 5.87 6.30
CA LYS A 119 13.65 7.06 6.32
C LYS A 119 12.95 7.29 4.98
N GLY A 120 13.66 7.16 3.86
CA GLY A 120 13.09 7.27 2.52
C GLY A 120 12.03 6.21 2.24
N MET A 121 12.29 4.95 2.62
CA MET A 121 11.32 3.86 2.48
C MET A 121 10.09 4.05 3.37
N MET A 122 10.26 4.52 4.62
CA MET A 122 9.16 4.89 5.50
C MET A 122 8.35 6.08 4.94
N THR A 123 9.03 7.03 4.30
CA THR A 123 8.36 8.16 3.62
C THR A 123 7.49 7.67 2.47
N LEU A 124 7.95 6.72 1.67
CA LEU A 124 7.16 6.11 0.60
C LEU A 124 5.93 5.38 1.18
N ALA A 125 6.10 4.59 2.22
CA ALA A 125 5.01 3.87 2.87
C ALA A 125 3.95 4.83 3.44
N ALA A 126 4.37 5.88 4.13
CA ALA A 126 3.48 6.91 4.66
C ALA A 126 2.81 7.71 3.54
N GLY A 127 3.58 8.20 2.57
CA GLY A 127 3.08 9.03 1.48
C GLY A 127 2.07 8.31 0.59
N SER A 128 2.35 7.06 0.22
CA SER A 128 1.42 6.26 -0.59
C SER A 128 0.11 5.96 0.16
N THR A 129 0.17 5.72 1.46
CA THR A 129 -1.01 5.46 2.29
C THR A 129 -1.85 6.73 2.47
N ILE A 130 -1.20 7.87 2.79
CA ILE A 130 -1.86 9.16 2.95
C ILE A 130 -2.51 9.62 1.65
N ALA A 131 -1.90 9.32 0.51
CA ALA A 131 -2.42 9.63 -0.82
C ALA A 131 -3.83 9.08 -1.07
N GLY A 132 -4.16 7.94 -0.45
CA GLY A 132 -5.50 7.35 -0.51
C GLY A 132 -6.60 8.24 0.09
N ASN A 133 -6.23 9.20 0.94
CA ASN A 133 -7.18 10.14 1.52
C ASN A 133 -7.48 11.35 0.62
N LEU A 134 -6.62 11.65 -0.36
CA LEU A 134 -6.72 12.87 -1.16
C LEU A 134 -7.95 12.88 -2.06
N THR A 135 -8.12 11.81 -2.84
CA THR A 135 -9.27 11.60 -3.71
C THR A 135 -9.72 10.14 -3.70
N ILE A 136 -10.90 9.88 -4.25
CA ILE A 136 -11.41 8.51 -4.41
C ILE A 136 -10.43 7.65 -5.21
N LEU A 137 -9.73 8.23 -6.19
CA LEU A 137 -8.80 7.53 -7.07
C LEU A 137 -7.47 7.19 -6.40
N GLY A 138 -7.12 7.87 -5.30
CA GLY A 138 -5.85 7.69 -4.59
C GLY A 138 -5.64 6.27 -4.04
N ALA A 139 -6.72 5.51 -3.83
CA ALA A 139 -6.65 4.10 -3.45
C ALA A 139 -7.78 3.29 -4.07
N ALA A 140 -7.47 2.13 -4.65
CA ALA A 140 -8.46 1.22 -5.22
C ALA A 140 -9.52 0.77 -4.19
N SER A 141 -9.15 0.68 -2.92
CA SER A 141 -10.08 0.36 -1.82
C SER A 141 -11.22 1.36 -1.68
N ASN A 142 -11.00 2.64 -1.94
CA ASN A 142 -12.05 3.66 -1.87
C ASN A 142 -13.13 3.39 -2.90
N VAL A 143 -12.73 3.08 -4.14
CA VAL A 143 -13.67 2.74 -5.22
C VAL A 143 -14.47 1.50 -4.86
N ILE A 144 -13.81 0.45 -4.36
CA ILE A 144 -14.45 -0.81 -3.95
C ILE A 144 -15.46 -0.56 -2.81
N ILE A 145 -15.09 0.24 -1.80
CA ILE A 145 -15.98 0.56 -0.67
C ILE A 145 -17.20 1.33 -1.15
N ILE A 146 -17.03 2.35 -1.99
CA ILE A 146 -18.13 3.16 -2.52
C ILE A 146 -19.06 2.30 -3.37
N GLN A 147 -18.54 1.49 -4.27
CA GLN A 147 -19.34 0.56 -5.09
C GLN A 147 -20.13 -0.44 -4.24
N ASN A 148 -19.53 -0.96 -3.17
CA ASN A 148 -20.22 -1.87 -2.26
C ASN A 148 -21.30 -1.17 -1.43
N ALA A 149 -21.07 0.07 -1.00
CA ALA A 149 -22.06 0.88 -0.31
C ALA A 149 -23.27 1.18 -1.22
N GLU A 150 -22.99 1.57 -2.46
CA GLU A 150 -24.02 1.84 -3.46
C GLU A 150 -24.88 0.60 -3.76
N LYS A 151 -24.24 -0.57 -3.95
CA LYS A 151 -24.96 -1.84 -4.19
C LYS A 151 -25.82 -2.29 -3.01
N ARG A 152 -25.43 -1.99 -1.77
CA ARG A 152 -26.11 -2.48 -0.57
C ARG A 152 -27.15 -1.52 0.01
N SER A 153 -26.92 -0.23 -0.07
CA SER A 153 -27.72 0.79 0.59
C SER A 153 -28.18 1.92 -0.34
N GLY A 154 -27.75 1.91 -1.61
CA GLY A 154 -27.97 3.02 -2.54
C GLY A 154 -27.19 4.29 -2.17
N ALA A 155 -26.36 4.24 -1.11
CA ALA A 155 -25.56 5.38 -0.70
C ALA A 155 -24.31 5.47 -1.58
N THR A 156 -24.08 6.62 -2.21
CA THR A 156 -22.87 6.91 -3.00
C THR A 156 -22.20 8.15 -2.47
N LEU A 157 -20.95 8.34 -2.84
CA LEU A 157 -20.16 9.51 -2.49
C LEU A 157 -19.56 10.09 -3.78
N THR A 158 -19.80 11.35 -4.03
CA THR A 158 -19.26 12.03 -5.20
C THR A 158 -17.76 12.34 -5.02
N PHE A 159 -17.06 12.50 -6.13
CA PHE A 159 -15.64 12.87 -6.12
C PHE A 159 -15.38 14.14 -5.29
N TRP A 160 -16.21 15.17 -5.43
CA TRP A 160 -16.02 16.45 -4.73
C TRP A 160 -16.35 16.38 -3.24
N GLU A 161 -17.34 15.62 -2.85
CA GLU A 161 -17.65 15.38 -1.43
C GLU A 161 -16.47 14.72 -0.73
N PHE A 162 -15.88 13.70 -1.36
CA PHE A 162 -14.68 13.04 -0.84
C PHE A 162 -13.48 14.01 -0.79
N ALA A 163 -13.17 14.68 -1.90
CA ALA A 163 -12.00 15.54 -2.02
C ALA A 163 -12.06 16.74 -1.05
N ARG A 164 -13.26 17.30 -0.80
CA ARG A 164 -13.44 18.43 0.14
C ARG A 164 -12.96 18.10 1.56
N ILE A 165 -13.10 16.85 1.99
CA ILE A 165 -12.62 16.39 3.30
C ILE A 165 -11.22 15.81 3.15
N GLY A 166 -10.95 15.08 2.07
CA GLY A 166 -9.71 14.39 1.81
C GLY A 166 -8.51 15.31 1.63
N ILE A 167 -8.68 16.44 0.94
CA ILE A 167 -7.58 17.39 0.71
C ILE A 167 -7.02 17.95 2.04
N PRO A 168 -7.82 18.59 2.92
CA PRO A 168 -7.31 19.10 4.18
C PRO A 168 -6.76 17.98 5.08
N LEU A 169 -7.39 16.81 5.10
CA LEU A 169 -6.90 15.65 5.85
C LEU A 169 -5.52 15.20 5.34
N THR A 170 -5.34 15.12 4.02
CA THR A 170 -4.06 14.75 3.41
C THR A 170 -2.97 15.75 3.76
N VAL A 171 -3.25 17.06 3.69
CA VAL A 171 -2.29 18.11 4.06
C VAL A 171 -1.86 17.97 5.50
N VAL A 172 -2.81 17.81 6.44
CA VAL A 172 -2.50 17.62 7.86
C VAL A 172 -1.66 16.38 8.08
N ASN A 173 -2.03 15.24 7.46
CA ASN A 173 -1.27 13.99 7.58
C ASN A 173 0.16 14.13 7.03
N VAL A 174 0.34 14.76 5.87
CA VAL A 174 1.68 15.00 5.28
C VAL A 174 2.53 15.84 6.25
N VAL A 175 1.98 16.92 6.82
CA VAL A 175 2.70 17.76 7.78
C VAL A 175 3.08 16.97 9.03
N VAL A 176 2.15 16.21 9.61
CA VAL A 176 2.40 15.40 10.81
C VAL A 176 3.50 14.37 10.56
N TYR A 177 3.40 13.60 9.47
CA TYR A 177 4.39 12.59 9.15
C TYR A 177 5.74 13.18 8.75
N TRP A 178 5.74 14.32 8.05
CA TRP A 178 6.98 15.03 7.72
C TRP A 178 7.70 15.52 8.99
N LEU A 179 6.97 16.08 9.94
CA LEU A 179 7.52 16.47 11.24
C LEU A 179 8.04 15.25 12.02
N PHE A 180 7.25 14.19 12.10
CA PHE A 180 7.67 12.94 12.75
C PHE A 180 8.97 12.41 12.16
N LEU A 181 9.04 12.27 10.84
CA LEU A 181 10.22 11.78 10.14
C LEU A 181 11.41 12.75 10.19
N SER A 182 11.22 14.04 10.50
CA SER A 182 12.33 14.98 10.68
C SER A 182 12.99 14.90 12.06
N ILE A 183 12.30 14.31 13.05
CA ILE A 183 12.81 14.10 14.41
C ILE A 183 13.63 12.82 14.50
N PHE A 184 13.28 11.80 13.73
CA PHE A 184 13.91 10.48 13.65
C PHE A 184 14.68 10.33 12.34
#